data_49db1bc4a41dae15fff046bbb8a9f9f3
#
_entry.id   49db1bc4a41dae15fff046bbb8a9f9f3
#
_cell.length_a   1.000
_cell.length_b   1.000
_cell.length_c   1.000
_cell.angle_alpha   90.00
_cell.angle_beta   90.00
_cell.angle_gamma   90.00
#
_symmetry.space_group_name_H-M   'P 1'
#
loop_
_entity.id
_entity.type
_entity.pdbx_description
1 polymer ?
#
loop_
_entity_poly.entity_id
_entity_poly.type
_entity_poly.pdbx_seq_one_letter_code
_entity_poly.pdbx_strand_id
1 'polypeptide(L)'
;MKPTAYLINAARGDLIREEDLIEALKNNAIAGAGLDVYPAEPPSPEDPLFQLPNVVVTPHNAALTIETTDRMGLHAAMGIDEVLSGKQPTWPVVVPKEPRK
;
A
#
# COMPACT_ATOMS: atom_id res chain seq x y z
N MET A 1 -9.02 12.92 -12.61
CA MET A 1 -9.55 11.59 -13.02
C MET A 1 -10.95 11.77 -13.60
N LYS A 2 -11.50 10.75 -14.29
CA LYS A 2 -12.90 10.79 -14.72
C LYS A 2 -13.84 10.64 -13.52
N PRO A 3 -15.04 11.26 -13.52
CA PRO A 3 -16.01 11.07 -12.43
C PRO A 3 -16.47 9.62 -12.23
N THR A 4 -16.32 8.80 -13.26
CA THR A 4 -16.65 7.36 -13.22
C THR A 4 -15.47 6.47 -12.77
N ALA A 5 -14.31 7.05 -12.46
CA ALA A 5 -13.13 6.28 -12.07
C ALA A 5 -13.21 5.83 -10.61
N TYR A 6 -12.65 4.67 -10.35
CA TYR A 6 -12.36 4.17 -9.00
C TYR A 6 -10.86 4.25 -8.75
N LEU A 7 -10.47 4.65 -7.53
CA LEU A 7 -9.09 4.65 -7.08
C LEU A 7 -8.88 3.46 -6.15
N ILE A 8 -7.86 2.64 -6.43
CA ILE A 8 -7.50 1.50 -5.58
C ILE A 8 -6.08 1.71 -5.06
N ASN A 9 -5.90 1.64 -3.73
CA ASN A 9 -4.58 1.67 -3.10
C ASN A 9 -4.39 0.46 -2.19
N ALA A 10 -3.53 -0.45 -2.62
CA ALA A 10 -3.07 -1.60 -1.85
C ALA A 10 -1.53 -1.59 -1.71
N ALA A 11 -0.91 -0.42 -1.80
CA ALA A 11 0.55 -0.26 -1.74
C ALA A 11 0.99 0.38 -0.42
N ARG A 12 0.84 1.71 -0.29
CA ARG A 12 1.15 2.46 0.94
C ARG A 12 0.23 3.66 1.07
N GLY A 13 -0.19 3.97 2.31
CA GLY A 13 -1.11 5.07 2.60
C GLY A 13 -0.58 6.43 2.13
N ASP A 14 0.67 6.73 2.39
CA ASP A 14 1.33 8.01 2.04
C ASP A 14 1.48 8.30 0.55
N LEU A 15 1.08 7.37 -0.33
CA LEU A 15 1.03 7.63 -1.77
C LEU A 15 -0.10 8.58 -2.16
N ILE A 16 -1.07 8.77 -1.27
CA ILE A 16 -2.25 9.61 -1.50
C ILE A 16 -2.38 10.55 -0.31
N ARG A 17 -2.61 11.82 -0.58
CA ARG A 17 -3.02 12.76 0.47
C ARG A 17 -4.48 12.45 0.84
N GLU A 18 -4.68 11.95 2.04
CA GLU A 18 -5.97 11.47 2.51
C GLU A 18 -7.05 12.55 2.50
N GLU A 19 -6.68 13.79 2.90
CA GLU A 19 -7.60 14.93 2.89
C GLU A 19 -8.14 15.22 1.50
N ASP A 20 -7.27 15.19 0.47
CA ASP A 20 -7.65 15.42 -0.92
C ASP A 20 -8.54 14.29 -1.46
N LEU A 21 -8.28 13.04 -1.03
CA LEU A 21 -9.10 11.88 -1.38
C LEU A 21 -10.51 12.00 -0.77
N ILE A 22 -10.59 12.34 0.51
CA ILE A 22 -11.87 12.55 1.21
C ILE A 22 -12.69 13.63 0.51
N GLU A 23 -12.06 14.75 0.16
CA GLU A 23 -12.73 15.83 -0.57
C GLU A 23 -13.24 15.38 -1.94
N ALA A 24 -12.42 14.67 -2.71
CA ALA A 24 -12.80 14.16 -4.02
C ALA A 24 -13.97 13.17 -3.94
N LEU A 25 -13.99 12.30 -2.92
CA LEU A 25 -15.05 11.32 -2.72
C LEU A 25 -16.36 11.98 -2.27
N LYS A 26 -16.30 12.95 -1.35
CA LYS A 26 -17.47 13.73 -0.89
C LYS A 26 -18.13 14.51 -2.02
N ASN A 27 -17.33 15.05 -2.92
CA ASN A 27 -17.80 15.85 -4.05
C ASN A 27 -18.13 15.01 -5.30
N ASN A 28 -18.04 13.66 -5.22
CA ASN A 28 -18.20 12.74 -6.33
C ASN A 28 -17.31 13.10 -7.54
N ALA A 29 -16.14 13.65 -7.30
CA ALA A 29 -15.12 13.91 -8.33
C ALA A 29 -14.56 12.61 -8.92
N ILE A 30 -14.64 11.51 -8.15
CA ILE A 30 -14.44 10.13 -8.57
C ILE A 30 -15.60 9.26 -8.06
N ALA A 31 -15.80 8.11 -8.67
CA ALA A 31 -16.94 7.23 -8.33
C ALA A 31 -16.77 6.58 -6.96
N GLY A 32 -15.53 6.26 -6.55
CA GLY A 32 -15.26 5.64 -5.26
C GLY A 32 -13.79 5.27 -5.09
N ALA A 33 -13.48 4.68 -3.92
CA ALA A 33 -12.14 4.17 -3.63
C ALA A 33 -12.18 2.82 -2.92
N GLY A 34 -11.11 2.00 -3.15
CA GLY A 34 -10.81 0.80 -2.39
C GLY A 34 -9.44 0.95 -1.73
N LEU A 35 -9.37 0.86 -0.41
CA LEU A 35 -8.16 1.12 0.35
C LEU A 35 -7.83 -0.07 1.25
N ASP A 36 -6.61 -0.59 1.10
CA ASP A 36 -6.06 -1.63 1.99
C ASP A 36 -4.99 -1.07 2.93
N VAL A 37 -4.58 0.19 2.72
CA VAL A 37 -3.48 0.86 3.43
C VAL A 37 -3.87 2.29 3.82
N TYR A 38 -3.29 2.79 4.92
CA TYR A 38 -3.61 4.07 5.52
C TYR A 38 -2.34 4.84 5.89
N PRO A 39 -2.36 6.19 5.95
CA PRO A 39 -1.21 6.99 6.39
C PRO A 39 -0.76 6.65 7.82
N ALA A 40 -1.72 6.40 8.72
CA ALA A 40 -1.47 5.87 10.06
C ALA A 40 -2.09 4.48 10.19
N GLU A 41 -1.33 3.52 10.70
CA GLU A 41 -1.79 2.14 10.90
C GLU A 41 -1.53 1.68 12.35
N PRO A 42 -2.56 1.31 13.10
CA PRO A 42 -3.97 1.25 12.68
C PRO A 42 -4.59 2.65 12.50
N PRO A 43 -5.51 2.81 11.52
CA PRO A 43 -6.22 4.07 11.34
C PRO A 43 -7.17 4.33 12.49
N SER A 44 -7.52 5.61 12.73
CA SER A 44 -8.52 5.96 13.73
C SER A 44 -9.89 5.40 13.33
N PRO A 45 -10.64 4.78 14.28
CA PRO A 45 -12.02 4.37 14.01
C PRO A 45 -12.95 5.54 13.61
N GLU A 46 -12.57 6.77 13.97
CA GLU A 46 -13.31 8.00 13.67
C GLU A 46 -12.90 8.65 12.34
N ASP A 47 -12.02 7.99 11.59
CA ASP A 47 -11.55 8.51 10.31
C ASP A 47 -12.74 8.76 9.36
N PRO A 48 -12.85 9.97 8.80
CA PRO A 48 -13.93 10.33 7.89
C PRO A 48 -14.07 9.39 6.68
N LEU A 49 -13.01 8.73 6.24
CA LEU A 49 -13.04 7.74 5.16
C LEU A 49 -14.04 6.60 5.45
N PHE A 50 -14.14 6.16 6.71
CA PHE A 50 -15.01 5.06 7.10
C PHE A 50 -16.51 5.42 7.10
N GLN A 51 -16.82 6.72 7.00
CA GLN A 51 -18.18 7.22 6.93
C GLN A 51 -18.67 7.43 5.49
N LEU A 52 -17.79 7.28 4.49
CA LEU A 52 -18.13 7.54 3.10
C LEU A 52 -18.76 6.30 2.46
N PRO A 53 -19.94 6.44 1.82
CA PRO A 53 -20.66 5.29 1.25
C PRO A 53 -20.02 4.72 -0.02
N ASN A 54 -19.09 5.45 -0.62
CA ASN A 54 -18.38 5.09 -1.85
C ASN A 54 -16.94 4.65 -1.61
N VAL A 55 -16.63 4.19 -0.37
CA VAL A 55 -15.31 3.66 0.00
C VAL A 55 -15.44 2.23 0.49
N VAL A 56 -14.55 1.36 0.03
CA VAL A 56 -14.34 0.00 0.56
C VAL A 56 -12.98 -0.05 1.23
N VAL A 57 -12.93 -0.58 2.43
CA VAL A 57 -11.71 -0.66 3.25
C VAL A 57 -11.40 -2.10 3.67
N THR A 58 -10.11 -2.43 3.73
CA THR A 58 -9.60 -3.70 4.23
C THR A 58 -8.40 -3.45 5.14
N PRO A 59 -8.05 -4.38 6.05
CA PRO A 59 -7.09 -4.12 7.13
C PRO A 59 -5.64 -4.47 6.74
N HIS A 60 -5.12 -3.91 5.65
CA HIS A 60 -3.76 -4.13 5.15
C HIS A 60 -3.42 -5.61 4.98
N ASN A 61 -4.27 -6.32 4.28
CA ASN A 61 -4.18 -7.77 4.10
C ASN A 61 -4.13 -8.23 2.62
N ALA A 62 -3.96 -7.32 1.68
CA ALA A 62 -3.93 -7.66 0.25
C ALA A 62 -2.85 -8.68 -0.11
N ALA A 63 -1.75 -8.75 0.67
CA ALA A 63 -0.67 -9.71 0.49
C ALA A 63 -0.84 -11.02 1.28
N LEU A 64 -1.89 -11.16 2.10
CA LEU A 64 -2.08 -12.32 2.98
C LEU A 64 -2.78 -13.47 2.26
N THR A 65 -2.18 -13.99 1.20
CA THR A 65 -2.51 -15.29 0.64
C THR A 65 -1.50 -16.35 1.10
N ILE A 66 -1.87 -17.62 1.06
CA ILE A 66 -0.96 -18.72 1.43
C ILE A 66 0.30 -18.67 0.56
N GLU A 67 0.15 -18.55 -0.75
CA GLU A 67 1.26 -18.52 -1.70
C GLU A 67 2.17 -17.30 -1.53
N THR A 68 1.61 -16.15 -1.20
CA THR A 68 2.41 -14.94 -0.98
C THR A 68 3.17 -15.02 0.33
N THR A 69 2.54 -15.51 1.39
CA THR A 69 3.17 -15.70 2.71
C THR A 69 4.35 -16.66 2.61
N ASP A 70 4.17 -17.79 1.94
CA ASP A 70 5.24 -18.77 1.71
C ASP A 70 6.39 -18.16 0.90
N ARG A 71 6.08 -17.43 -0.17
CA ARG A 71 7.11 -16.76 -0.98
C ARG A 71 7.86 -15.66 -0.22
N MET A 72 7.18 -14.85 0.58
CA MET A 72 7.84 -13.81 1.38
C MET A 72 8.86 -14.42 2.35
N GLY A 73 8.48 -15.50 3.06
CA GLY A 73 9.38 -16.22 3.94
C GLY A 73 10.57 -16.83 3.21
N LEU A 74 10.31 -17.52 2.10
CA LEU A 74 11.35 -18.15 1.28
C LEU A 74 12.33 -17.13 0.71
N HIS A 75 11.84 -16.05 0.10
CA HIS A 75 12.70 -15.03 -0.52
C HIS A 75 13.54 -14.27 0.51
N ALA A 76 12.99 -14.02 1.69
CA ALA A 76 13.76 -13.42 2.79
C ALA A 76 14.90 -14.33 3.24
N ALA A 77 14.64 -15.63 3.43
CA ALA A 77 15.64 -16.61 3.80
C ALA A 77 16.72 -16.78 2.72
N MET A 78 16.33 -16.83 1.46
CA MET A 78 17.25 -16.89 0.31
C MET A 78 18.18 -15.68 0.28
N GLY A 79 17.65 -14.47 0.42
CA GLY A 79 18.46 -13.25 0.42
C GLY A 79 19.49 -13.23 1.54
N ILE A 80 19.15 -13.71 2.74
CA ILE A 80 20.08 -13.85 3.86
C ILE A 80 21.18 -14.86 3.53
N ASP A 81 20.81 -16.05 3.05
CA ASP A 81 21.77 -17.11 2.69
C ASP A 81 22.74 -16.63 1.60
N GLU A 82 22.23 -15.99 0.56
CA GLU A 82 23.06 -15.46 -0.52
C GLU A 82 24.10 -14.46 0.00
N VAL A 83 23.69 -13.49 0.82
CA VAL A 83 24.61 -12.47 1.37
C VAL A 83 25.64 -13.11 2.31
N LEU A 84 25.22 -14.00 3.22
CA LEU A 84 26.13 -14.68 4.15
C LEU A 84 27.11 -15.62 3.43
N SER A 85 26.73 -16.16 2.26
CA SER A 85 27.57 -16.96 1.40
C SER A 85 28.48 -16.13 0.47
N GLY A 86 28.47 -14.80 0.59
CA GLY A 86 29.25 -13.89 -0.25
C GLY A 86 28.76 -13.76 -1.68
N LYS A 87 27.52 -14.16 -1.95
CA LYS A 87 26.86 -14.01 -3.25
C LYS A 87 26.14 -12.68 -3.35
N GLN A 88 25.89 -12.24 -4.57
CA GLN A 88 24.96 -11.12 -4.80
C GLN A 88 23.52 -11.60 -4.57
N PRO A 89 22.70 -10.84 -3.84
CA PRO A 89 21.31 -11.23 -3.63
C PRO A 89 20.52 -11.18 -4.94
N THR A 90 19.62 -12.12 -5.12
CA THR A 90 18.74 -12.17 -6.30
C THR A 90 17.86 -10.92 -6.41
N TRP A 91 17.46 -10.34 -5.28
CA TRP A 91 16.66 -9.10 -5.21
C TRP A 91 17.37 -8.03 -4.39
N PRO A 92 18.40 -7.36 -4.95
CA PRO A 92 19.13 -6.34 -4.21
C PRO A 92 18.30 -5.06 -4.05
N VAL A 93 18.42 -4.42 -2.89
CA VAL A 93 17.95 -3.05 -2.72
C VAL A 93 18.98 -2.13 -3.36
N VAL A 94 18.56 -1.39 -4.39
CA VAL A 94 19.41 -0.37 -5.00
C VAL A 94 19.42 0.87 -4.12
N VAL A 95 20.53 1.13 -3.46
CA VAL A 95 20.72 2.39 -2.73
C VAL A 95 20.99 3.50 -3.77
N PRO A 96 20.19 4.56 -3.85
CA PRO A 96 20.45 5.68 -4.75
C PRO A 96 21.83 6.29 -4.46
N LYS A 97 22.62 6.57 -5.50
CA LYS A 97 23.94 7.21 -5.34
C LYS A 97 23.84 8.61 -4.74
N GLU A 98 22.69 9.27 -4.95
CA GLU A 98 22.35 10.56 -4.34
C GLU A 98 20.95 10.47 -3.73
N PRO A 99 20.78 10.81 -2.44
CA PRO A 99 19.46 10.89 -1.85
C PRO A 99 18.65 12.01 -2.52
N ARG A 100 17.40 11.76 -2.80
CA ARG A 100 16.48 12.82 -3.28
C ARG A 100 16.40 13.91 -2.21
N LYS A 101 16.68 15.14 -2.63
CA LYS A 101 16.51 16.33 -1.77
C LYS A 101 15.04 16.63 -1.54
#